data_d67dc75d53446eb62c5dd564ecf8a505
#
_entry.id   d67dc75d53446eb62c5dd564ecf8a505
#
_cell.length_a   1.000
_cell.length_b   1.000
_cell.length_c   1.000
_cell.angle_alpha   90.00
_cell.angle_beta   90.00
_cell.angle_gamma   90.00
#
_symmetry.space_group_name_H-M   'P 1'
#
loop_
_entity.id
_entity.type
_entity.pdbx_description
1 polymer ?
#
loop_
_entity_poly.entity_id
_entity_poly.type
_entity_poly.pdbx_seq_one_letter_code
_entity_poly.pdbx_strand_id
1 'polypeptide(L)'
;MKLKFKTPALKVLKRDETLQDPRCVLNVMKAHYSRYTPEVVERITGMDHDVLLKIWQTYAATGRPDKAGSILYALGQTQHTYGSQNCRIMCVVQLLLGNVGIAGGGINALRGEPNVQGSTDVGASVHQAPGYLSWPTGKSHPTLADYLSVETYAAGYYSNKPKFWVSALKEWFGDNATVENDYCYDLLPKISPRYDYAHYSTIMTFNQMRDERIKGYFCAAFTITSSRPIARTANIFKIMETSGKHKAHPTRNIFASFFNAK
;
A
#
# COMPACT_ATOMS: atom_id res chain seq x y z
N MET A 1 11.55 20.59 -19.69
CA MET A 1 11.55 21.04 -18.28
C MET A 1 12.62 20.25 -17.53
N LYS A 2 13.78 20.86 -17.21
CA LYS A 2 14.84 20.18 -16.44
C LYS A 2 14.45 20.21 -14.98
N LEU A 3 14.07 19.06 -14.43
CA LEU A 3 13.86 18.88 -12.99
C LEU A 3 15.21 19.06 -12.28
N LYS A 4 15.39 20.21 -11.65
CA LYS A 4 16.52 20.41 -10.71
C LYS A 4 16.12 19.81 -9.37
N PHE A 5 16.48 18.56 -9.15
CA PHE A 5 16.48 18.01 -7.80
C PHE A 5 17.57 18.72 -7.00
N LYS A 6 17.20 19.50 -5.98
CA LYS A 6 18.12 19.91 -4.90
C LYS A 6 18.30 18.71 -3.95
N THR A 7 18.92 17.67 -4.42
CA THR A 7 19.58 16.72 -3.54
C THR A 7 20.94 17.31 -3.16
N PRO A 8 21.39 17.20 -1.89
CA PRO A 8 22.76 17.51 -1.54
C PRO A 8 23.63 16.75 -2.53
N ALA A 9 24.56 17.45 -3.18
CA ALA A 9 25.31 17.03 -4.34
C ALA A 9 25.49 15.50 -4.38
N LEU A 10 24.71 14.81 -5.20
CA LEU A 10 25.02 13.44 -5.58
C LEU A 10 26.41 13.53 -6.18
N LYS A 11 27.44 13.19 -5.37
CA LYS A 11 28.76 12.91 -5.90
C LYS A 11 28.54 12.02 -7.10
N VAL A 12 29.02 12.44 -8.25
CA VAL A 12 28.98 11.64 -9.49
C VAL A 12 29.31 10.23 -9.09
N LEU A 13 28.36 9.30 -9.22
CA LEU A 13 28.56 7.89 -8.90
C LEU A 13 29.75 7.42 -9.71
N LYS A 14 30.85 7.06 -9.03
CA LYS A 14 31.97 6.43 -9.70
C LYS A 14 31.46 5.16 -10.35
N ARG A 15 31.67 5.02 -11.63
CA ARG A 15 31.36 3.79 -12.36
C ARG A 15 32.61 2.92 -12.39
N ASP A 16 32.44 1.66 -12.17
CA ASP A 16 33.45 0.64 -12.43
C ASP A 16 32.99 -0.17 -13.65
N GLU A 17 33.53 0.18 -14.81
CA GLU A 17 33.21 -0.50 -16.07
C GLU A 17 33.85 -1.89 -16.15
N THR A 18 34.85 -2.14 -15.34
CA THR A 18 35.55 -3.45 -15.30
C THR A 18 34.84 -4.47 -14.43
N LEU A 19 33.94 -4.00 -13.51
CA LEU A 19 33.27 -4.81 -12.49
C LEU A 19 34.26 -5.56 -11.56
N GLN A 20 35.51 -5.06 -11.40
CA GLN A 20 36.53 -5.67 -10.58
C GLN A 20 36.67 -5.00 -9.20
N ASP A 21 36.24 -3.77 -9.01
CA ASP A 21 36.30 -3.10 -7.70
C ASP A 21 35.43 -3.86 -6.67
N PRO A 22 35.97 -4.27 -5.53
CA PRO A 22 35.21 -4.95 -4.48
C PRO A 22 34.01 -4.13 -3.97
N ARG A 23 34.04 -2.82 -4.13
CA ARG A 23 32.94 -1.89 -3.77
C ARG A 23 31.93 -1.71 -4.89
N CYS A 24 32.15 -2.32 -6.04
CA CYS A 24 31.16 -2.36 -7.10
C CYS A 24 29.87 -3.00 -6.57
N VAL A 25 28.73 -2.37 -6.82
CA VAL A 25 27.42 -2.85 -6.33
C VAL A 25 27.18 -4.31 -6.70
N LEU A 26 27.57 -4.73 -7.91
CA LEU A 26 27.43 -6.13 -8.33
C LEU A 26 28.24 -7.07 -7.44
N ASN A 27 29.50 -6.72 -7.09
CA ASN A 27 30.36 -7.56 -6.25
C ASN A 27 29.84 -7.61 -4.80
N VAL A 28 29.39 -6.49 -4.26
CA VAL A 28 28.73 -6.43 -2.95
C VAL A 28 27.48 -7.32 -2.93
N MET A 29 26.67 -7.28 -3.98
CA MET A 29 25.48 -8.13 -4.10
C MET A 29 25.86 -9.61 -4.21
N LYS A 30 26.82 -9.97 -5.04
CA LYS A 30 27.32 -11.37 -5.14
C LYS A 30 27.75 -11.89 -3.78
N ALA A 31 28.54 -11.12 -3.03
CA ALA A 31 28.98 -11.49 -1.69
C ALA A 31 27.78 -11.64 -0.72
N HIS A 32 26.82 -10.71 -0.77
CA HIS A 32 25.65 -10.77 0.09
C HIS A 32 24.75 -11.97 -0.18
N TYR A 33 24.53 -12.31 -1.43
CA TYR A 33 23.61 -13.40 -1.83
C TYR A 33 24.29 -14.77 -1.97
N SER A 34 25.62 -14.87 -1.85
CA SER A 34 26.35 -16.16 -1.95
C SER A 34 25.89 -17.22 -0.96
N ARG A 35 25.31 -16.82 0.16
CA ARG A 35 24.73 -17.70 1.18
C ARG A 35 23.45 -18.44 0.73
N TYR A 36 22.81 -17.98 -0.33
CA TYR A 36 21.61 -18.62 -0.88
C TYR A 36 21.98 -19.52 -2.04
N THR A 37 22.69 -20.62 -1.72
CA THR A 37 23.04 -21.64 -2.70
C THR A 37 21.79 -22.39 -3.16
N PRO A 38 21.82 -23.06 -4.33
CA PRO A 38 20.70 -23.87 -4.79
C PRO A 38 20.20 -24.86 -3.73
N GLU A 39 21.13 -25.53 -3.02
CA GLU A 39 20.80 -26.51 -1.98
C GLU A 39 20.09 -25.86 -0.78
N VAL A 40 20.50 -24.64 -0.43
CA VAL A 40 19.83 -23.87 0.64
C VAL A 40 18.42 -23.49 0.21
N VAL A 41 18.24 -23.05 -1.03
CA VAL A 41 16.93 -22.67 -1.56
C VAL A 41 16.02 -23.88 -1.69
N GLU A 42 16.52 -25.00 -2.21
CA GLU A 42 15.78 -26.28 -2.25
C GLU A 42 15.28 -26.68 -0.86
N ARG A 43 16.15 -26.70 0.13
CA ARG A 43 15.79 -27.05 1.50
C ARG A 43 14.71 -26.14 2.12
N ILE A 44 14.75 -24.83 1.79
CA ILE A 44 13.80 -23.86 2.34
C ILE A 44 12.45 -23.91 1.61
N THR A 45 12.48 -24.07 0.30
CA THR A 45 11.27 -24.00 -0.54
C THR A 45 10.61 -25.36 -0.76
N GLY A 46 11.39 -26.45 -0.61
CA GLY A 46 10.95 -27.80 -0.97
C GLY A 46 10.87 -28.03 -2.48
N MET A 47 11.40 -27.11 -3.29
CA MET A 47 11.42 -27.24 -4.74
C MET A 47 12.56 -28.17 -5.15
N ASP A 48 12.30 -29.06 -6.12
CA ASP A 48 13.31 -29.92 -6.69
C ASP A 48 14.46 -29.10 -7.30
N HIS A 49 15.70 -29.58 -7.09
CA HIS A 49 16.92 -28.90 -7.47
C HIS A 49 17.00 -28.61 -8.98
N ASP A 50 16.72 -29.61 -9.82
CA ASP A 50 16.84 -29.46 -11.25
C ASP A 50 15.76 -28.55 -11.82
N VAL A 51 14.56 -28.61 -11.26
CA VAL A 51 13.46 -27.70 -11.59
C VAL A 51 13.82 -26.27 -11.21
N LEU A 52 14.40 -26.05 -10.03
CA LEU A 52 14.86 -24.75 -9.57
C LEU A 52 15.90 -24.14 -10.51
N LEU A 53 16.93 -24.91 -10.85
CA LEU A 53 17.98 -24.47 -11.78
C LEU A 53 17.41 -24.16 -13.17
N LYS A 54 16.51 -24.99 -13.67
CA LYS A 54 15.83 -24.77 -14.96
C LYS A 54 15.04 -23.46 -14.98
N ILE A 55 14.31 -23.16 -13.91
CA ILE A 55 13.57 -21.89 -13.77
C ILE A 55 14.54 -20.72 -13.79
N TRP A 56 15.60 -20.76 -12.98
CA TRP A 56 16.59 -19.70 -12.93
C TRP A 56 17.26 -19.45 -14.26
N GLN A 57 17.72 -20.50 -14.94
CA GLN A 57 18.34 -20.41 -16.26
C GLN A 57 17.39 -19.85 -17.31
N THR A 58 16.14 -20.32 -17.29
CA THR A 58 15.11 -19.85 -18.23
C THR A 58 14.84 -18.36 -18.05
N TYR A 59 14.73 -17.91 -16.80
CA TYR A 59 14.48 -16.50 -16.51
C TYR A 59 15.73 -15.64 -16.71
N ALA A 60 16.91 -16.13 -16.35
CA ALA A 60 18.19 -15.44 -16.57
C ALA A 60 18.52 -15.24 -18.06
N ALA A 61 17.93 -16.03 -18.94
CA ALA A 61 18.07 -15.88 -20.40
C ALA A 61 17.21 -14.75 -21.00
N THR A 62 16.48 -14.00 -20.18
CA THR A 62 15.69 -12.82 -20.59
C THR A 62 16.50 -11.53 -20.52
N GLY A 63 15.88 -10.39 -20.74
CA GLY A 63 16.53 -9.08 -20.66
C GLY A 63 17.11 -8.59 -21.98
N ARG A 64 16.58 -9.10 -23.07
CA ARG A 64 16.94 -8.67 -24.45
C ARG A 64 15.66 -8.23 -25.17
N PRO A 65 15.79 -7.35 -26.19
CA PRO A 65 14.63 -6.88 -26.93
C PRO A 65 13.80 -7.97 -27.59
N ASP A 66 14.45 -9.09 -27.98
CA ASP A 66 13.81 -10.27 -28.57
C ASP A 66 13.30 -11.28 -27.53
N LYS A 67 13.67 -11.12 -26.27
CA LYS A 67 13.33 -12.04 -25.18
C LYS A 67 13.21 -11.31 -23.85
N ALA A 68 12.12 -10.61 -23.65
CA ALA A 68 11.82 -9.90 -22.41
C ALA A 68 11.24 -10.84 -21.34
N GLY A 69 11.52 -10.54 -20.08
CA GLY A 69 10.91 -11.21 -18.93
C GLY A 69 10.11 -10.23 -18.07
N SER A 70 8.90 -10.61 -17.70
CA SER A 70 8.04 -9.81 -16.80
C SER A 70 7.75 -10.57 -15.51
N ILE A 71 7.73 -9.86 -14.39
CA ILE A 71 7.28 -10.40 -13.10
C ILE A 71 5.89 -9.82 -12.81
N LEU A 72 4.91 -10.70 -12.61
CA LEU A 72 3.58 -10.34 -12.18
C LEU A 72 3.42 -10.77 -10.72
N TYR A 73 2.96 -9.86 -9.88
CA TYR A 73 2.74 -10.16 -8.47
C TYR A 73 1.46 -9.49 -7.94
N ALA A 74 0.98 -9.97 -6.82
CA ALA A 74 -0.15 -9.39 -6.12
C ALA A 74 0.04 -9.53 -4.59
N LEU A 75 -1.05 -9.57 -3.86
CA LEU A 75 -1.07 -9.55 -2.39
C LEU A 75 -0.34 -10.72 -1.74
N GLY A 76 -0.21 -11.86 -2.42
CA GLY A 76 0.58 -13.00 -1.94
C GLY A 76 2.05 -12.68 -1.69
N GLN A 77 2.61 -11.67 -2.35
CA GLN A 77 3.97 -11.18 -2.14
C GLN A 77 4.06 -9.98 -1.19
N THR A 78 3.00 -9.21 -1.08
CA THR A 78 3.01 -7.95 -0.32
C THR A 78 2.44 -8.08 1.09
N GLN A 79 1.53 -9.01 1.34
CA GLN A 79 0.90 -9.22 2.65
C GLN A 79 1.76 -10.11 3.57
N HIS A 80 3.04 -9.76 3.69
CA HIS A 80 4.02 -10.38 4.57
C HIS A 80 4.73 -9.32 5.39
N THR A 81 5.33 -9.72 6.50
CA THR A 81 6.20 -8.85 7.30
C THR A 81 7.31 -8.22 6.44
N TYR A 82 7.80 -8.96 5.45
CA TYR A 82 8.83 -8.53 4.52
C TYR A 82 8.29 -8.14 3.13
N GLY A 83 7.02 -7.79 3.01
CA GLY A 83 6.36 -7.50 1.72
C GLY A 83 7.09 -6.45 0.88
N SER A 84 7.57 -5.36 1.48
CA SER A 84 8.36 -4.34 0.79
C SER A 84 9.70 -4.88 0.26
N GLN A 85 10.35 -5.79 1.00
CA GLN A 85 11.59 -6.42 0.55
C GLN A 85 11.34 -7.41 -0.58
N ASN A 86 10.22 -8.13 -0.57
CA ASN A 86 9.82 -9.00 -1.67
C ASN A 86 9.67 -8.19 -2.98
N CYS A 87 9.00 -7.04 -2.94
CA CYS A 87 8.90 -6.16 -4.11
C CYS A 87 10.27 -5.63 -4.53
N ARG A 88 11.11 -5.24 -3.59
CA ARG A 88 12.45 -4.73 -3.87
C ARG A 88 13.32 -5.76 -4.57
N ILE A 89 13.32 -7.02 -4.14
CA ILE A 89 14.16 -8.04 -4.78
C ILE A 89 13.72 -8.34 -6.21
N MET A 90 12.40 -8.30 -6.49
CA MET A 90 11.92 -8.41 -7.87
C MET A 90 12.45 -7.26 -8.75
N CYS A 91 12.48 -6.02 -8.23
CA CYS A 91 13.07 -4.89 -8.93
C CYS A 91 14.57 -5.10 -9.20
N VAL A 92 15.30 -5.60 -8.21
CA VAL A 92 16.74 -5.90 -8.35
C VAL A 92 16.98 -6.95 -9.44
N VAL A 93 16.21 -8.03 -9.45
CA VAL A 93 16.31 -9.08 -10.49
C VAL A 93 16.07 -8.50 -11.90
N GLN A 94 15.02 -7.70 -12.05
CA GLN A 94 14.68 -7.08 -13.33
C GLN A 94 15.75 -6.09 -13.83
N LEU A 95 16.35 -5.34 -12.91
CA LEU A 95 17.45 -4.42 -13.23
C LEU A 95 18.72 -5.18 -13.63
N LEU A 96 19.07 -6.26 -12.91
CA LEU A 96 20.23 -7.08 -13.20
C LEU A 96 20.14 -7.76 -14.57
N LEU A 97 18.94 -8.19 -14.95
CA LEU A 97 18.71 -8.88 -16.22
C LEU A 97 18.50 -7.89 -17.39
N GLY A 98 18.29 -6.61 -17.13
CA GLY A 98 18.01 -5.63 -18.18
C GLY A 98 16.56 -5.66 -18.69
N ASN A 99 15.64 -6.24 -17.92
CA ASN A 99 14.22 -6.31 -18.29
C ASN A 99 13.47 -4.98 -18.08
N VAL A 100 14.10 -3.96 -17.51
CA VAL A 100 13.48 -2.65 -17.27
C VAL A 100 13.62 -1.76 -18.51
N GLY A 101 12.52 -1.22 -18.99
CA GLY A 101 12.51 -0.29 -20.12
C GLY A 101 12.42 -0.95 -21.50
N ILE A 102 12.21 -2.27 -21.58
CA ILE A 102 11.94 -2.98 -22.83
C ILE A 102 10.49 -3.46 -22.89
N ALA A 103 9.92 -3.54 -24.08
CA ALA A 103 8.55 -3.98 -24.29
C ALA A 103 8.38 -5.43 -23.79
N GLY A 104 7.36 -5.69 -22.99
CA GLY A 104 7.12 -7.00 -22.37
C GLY A 104 7.97 -7.29 -21.13
N GLY A 105 8.87 -6.40 -20.74
CA GLY A 105 9.65 -6.50 -19.51
C GLY A 105 9.00 -5.77 -18.33
N GLY A 106 9.71 -5.73 -17.21
CA GLY A 106 9.30 -4.98 -16.02
C GLY A 106 8.57 -5.78 -14.96
N ILE A 107 7.93 -5.05 -14.04
CA ILE A 107 7.20 -5.61 -12.91
C ILE A 107 5.79 -5.07 -12.92
N ASN A 108 4.82 -5.95 -12.79
CA ASN A 108 3.40 -5.60 -12.84
C ASN A 108 2.69 -6.06 -11.56
N ALA A 109 2.22 -5.10 -10.78
CA ALA A 109 1.35 -5.37 -9.65
C ALA A 109 -0.07 -5.66 -10.17
N LEU A 110 -0.46 -6.92 -10.13
CA LEU A 110 -1.83 -7.32 -10.45
C LEU A 110 -2.74 -6.97 -9.27
N ARG A 111 -3.69 -6.07 -9.48
CA ARG A 111 -4.62 -5.66 -8.44
C ARG A 111 -5.63 -6.77 -8.18
N GLY A 112 -5.90 -7.07 -6.90
CA GLY A 112 -6.89 -8.05 -6.52
C GLY A 112 -8.32 -7.56 -6.79
N GLU A 113 -8.60 -6.31 -6.48
CA GLU A 113 -9.88 -5.66 -6.68
C GLU A 113 -9.87 -4.83 -7.97
N PRO A 114 -10.92 -4.94 -8.78
CA PRO A 114 -11.07 -4.09 -9.97
C PRO A 114 -11.11 -2.62 -9.57
N ASN A 115 -10.38 -1.78 -10.31
CA ASN A 115 -10.36 -0.34 -10.14
C ASN A 115 -9.99 0.16 -8.72
N VAL A 116 -9.09 -0.54 -8.03
CA VAL A 116 -8.61 -0.11 -6.71
C VAL A 116 -7.96 1.29 -6.75
N GLN A 117 -7.35 1.67 -7.88
CA GLN A 117 -6.82 3.02 -8.06
C GLN A 117 -7.93 4.06 -8.13
N GLY A 118 -9.04 3.78 -8.82
CA GLY A 118 -10.20 4.67 -8.83
C GLY A 118 -10.81 4.88 -7.45
N SER A 119 -10.87 3.83 -6.63
CA SER A 119 -11.29 3.97 -5.22
C SER A 119 -10.36 4.89 -4.42
N THR A 120 -9.06 4.84 -4.70
CA THR A 120 -8.08 5.73 -4.07
C THR A 120 -8.20 7.16 -4.61
N ASP A 121 -8.45 7.33 -5.92
CA ASP A 121 -8.64 8.65 -6.55
C ASP A 121 -9.80 9.43 -5.92
N VAL A 122 -10.89 8.74 -5.60
CA VAL A 122 -12.07 9.35 -4.99
C VAL A 122 -12.01 9.40 -3.46
N GLY A 123 -10.94 8.92 -2.84
CA GLY A 123 -10.76 8.97 -1.39
C GLY A 123 -11.70 8.05 -0.63
N ALA A 124 -11.94 6.82 -1.12
CA ALA A 124 -12.84 5.87 -0.47
C ALA A 124 -12.31 5.33 0.87
N SER A 125 -11.03 5.53 1.19
CA SER A 125 -10.43 5.12 2.45
C SER A 125 -10.51 6.24 3.49
N VAL A 126 -10.76 5.88 4.76
CA VAL A 126 -10.93 6.84 5.87
C VAL A 126 -9.75 7.80 6.06
N HIS A 127 -8.55 7.43 5.66
CA HIS A 127 -7.32 8.21 5.82
C HIS A 127 -6.91 8.96 4.55
N GLN A 128 -7.71 8.89 3.49
CA GLN A 128 -7.41 9.52 2.20
C GLN A 128 -8.54 10.45 1.77
N ALA A 129 -8.15 11.64 1.30
CA ALA A 129 -9.00 12.53 0.55
C ALA A 129 -8.86 12.25 -0.96
N PRO A 130 -9.77 12.75 -1.80
CA PRO A 130 -9.64 12.65 -3.25
C PRO A 130 -8.27 13.11 -3.76
N GLY A 131 -7.76 12.47 -4.81
CA GLY A 131 -6.48 12.82 -5.42
C GLY A 131 -5.26 12.37 -4.61
N TYR A 132 -5.36 11.27 -3.89
CA TYR A 132 -4.27 10.70 -3.06
C TYR A 132 -3.78 11.63 -1.94
N LEU A 133 -4.58 12.60 -1.53
CA LEU A 133 -4.24 13.49 -0.44
C LEU A 133 -4.45 12.78 0.90
N SER A 134 -3.57 13.02 1.87
CA SER A 134 -3.77 12.51 3.22
C SER A 134 -4.93 13.25 3.88
N TRP A 135 -5.79 12.55 4.62
CA TRP A 135 -6.81 13.22 5.42
C TRP A 135 -6.17 13.88 6.65
N PRO A 136 -6.54 15.12 7.01
CA PRO A 136 -5.94 15.79 8.15
C PRO A 136 -6.27 15.11 9.47
N THR A 137 -5.30 15.13 10.39
CA THR A 137 -5.47 14.64 11.76
C THR A 137 -5.60 15.81 12.72
N GLY A 138 -6.49 15.72 13.70
CA GLY A 138 -6.64 16.75 14.71
C GLY A 138 -5.41 16.94 15.61
N LYS A 139 -4.49 15.98 15.63
CA LYS A 139 -3.25 16.05 16.41
C LYS A 139 -2.14 16.83 15.69
N SER A 140 -1.90 16.53 14.42
CA SER A 140 -0.76 17.05 13.67
C SER A 140 -1.14 18.17 12.72
N HIS A 141 -2.41 18.30 12.39
CA HIS A 141 -2.91 19.23 11.38
C HIS A 141 -4.11 20.02 11.93
N PRO A 142 -3.99 20.72 13.08
CA PRO A 142 -5.10 21.50 13.63
C PRO A 142 -5.51 22.62 12.69
N THR A 143 -4.58 23.26 11.99
CA THR A 143 -4.86 24.33 11.02
C THR A 143 -4.47 23.92 9.60
N LEU A 144 -4.97 24.66 8.59
CA LEU A 144 -4.54 24.47 7.20
C LEU A 144 -3.03 24.71 7.03
N ALA A 145 -2.48 25.70 7.70
CA ALA A 145 -1.06 26.00 7.66
C ALA A 145 -0.21 24.83 8.20
N ASP A 146 -0.62 24.21 9.31
CA ASP A 146 0.04 23.02 9.85
C ASP A 146 0.01 21.87 8.85
N TYR A 147 -1.14 21.60 8.27
CA TYR A 147 -1.29 20.55 7.26
C TYR A 147 -0.35 20.77 6.07
N LEU A 148 -0.34 21.97 5.52
CA LEU A 148 0.48 22.30 4.35
C LEU A 148 1.98 22.29 4.66
N SER A 149 2.40 22.65 5.86
CA SER A 149 3.81 22.68 6.25
C SER A 149 4.43 21.29 6.33
N VAL A 150 3.68 20.31 6.81
CA VAL A 150 4.16 18.93 7.01
C VAL A 150 4.02 18.09 5.75
N GLU A 151 2.95 18.26 5.02
CA GLU A 151 2.53 17.36 3.96
C GLU A 151 2.89 17.86 2.55
N THR A 152 3.44 19.06 2.40
CA THR A 152 3.84 19.60 1.10
C THR A 152 5.30 19.28 0.80
N TYR A 153 5.52 18.53 -0.27
CA TYR A 153 6.87 18.17 -0.70
C TYR A 153 7.47 19.22 -1.66
N ALA A 154 8.80 19.33 -1.67
CA ALA A 154 9.51 20.31 -2.51
C ALA A 154 9.39 20.04 -4.02
N ALA A 155 9.07 18.82 -4.43
CA ALA A 155 8.95 18.41 -5.82
C ALA A 155 7.97 17.24 -6.00
N GLY A 156 7.58 16.96 -7.25
CA GLY A 156 6.67 15.89 -7.62
C GLY A 156 5.20 16.27 -7.46
N TYR A 157 4.34 15.27 -7.51
CA TYR A 157 2.89 15.47 -7.45
C TYR A 157 2.46 16.31 -6.23
N TYR A 158 2.97 15.96 -5.06
CA TYR A 158 2.58 16.59 -3.81
C TYR A 158 3.16 18.01 -3.60
N SER A 159 4.04 18.50 -4.47
CA SER A 159 4.44 19.91 -4.43
C SER A 159 3.27 20.86 -4.78
N ASN A 160 2.25 20.34 -5.45
CA ASN A 160 1.00 21.06 -5.76
C ASN A 160 -0.12 20.81 -4.72
N LYS A 161 0.17 20.13 -3.62
CA LYS A 161 -0.83 19.82 -2.59
C LYS A 161 -1.61 21.06 -2.13
N PRO A 162 -1.01 22.24 -1.89
CA PRO A 162 -1.77 23.44 -1.52
C PRO A 162 -2.86 23.78 -2.53
N LYS A 163 -2.57 23.68 -3.83
CA LYS A 163 -3.54 23.97 -4.88
C LYS A 163 -4.66 22.93 -4.91
N PHE A 164 -4.31 21.66 -4.80
CA PHE A 164 -5.29 20.58 -4.79
C PHE A 164 -6.22 20.68 -3.58
N TRP A 165 -5.65 20.97 -2.41
CA TRP A 165 -6.42 21.07 -1.18
C TRP A 165 -7.38 22.26 -1.19
N VAL A 166 -6.90 23.45 -1.60
CA VAL A 166 -7.75 24.64 -1.76
C VAL A 166 -8.86 24.38 -2.79
N SER A 167 -8.55 23.71 -3.92
CA SER A 167 -9.56 23.36 -4.92
C SER A 167 -10.64 22.45 -4.33
N ALA A 168 -10.24 21.43 -3.55
CA ALA A 168 -11.18 20.52 -2.90
C ALA A 168 -12.07 21.25 -1.87
N LEU A 169 -11.48 22.12 -1.05
CA LEU A 169 -12.23 22.91 -0.07
C LEU A 169 -13.22 23.83 -0.74
N LYS A 170 -12.84 24.50 -1.83
CA LYS A 170 -13.75 25.34 -2.60
C LYS A 170 -14.88 24.53 -3.25
N GLU A 171 -14.60 23.34 -3.74
CA GLU A 171 -15.64 22.47 -4.29
C GLU A 171 -16.65 22.05 -3.23
N TRP A 172 -16.19 21.72 -2.02
CA TRP A 172 -17.07 21.27 -0.95
C TRP A 172 -17.85 22.39 -0.26
N PHE A 173 -17.27 23.58 -0.11
CA PHE A 173 -17.86 24.69 0.64
C PHE A 173 -18.32 25.86 -0.22
N GLY A 174 -18.05 25.82 -1.53
CA GLY A 174 -18.47 26.83 -2.49
C GLY A 174 -17.97 28.23 -2.13
N ASP A 175 -18.84 29.22 -2.24
CA ASP A 175 -18.53 30.64 -1.98
C ASP A 175 -18.17 30.91 -0.51
N ASN A 176 -18.50 30.01 0.41
CA ASN A 176 -18.11 30.14 1.82
C ASN A 176 -16.62 29.91 2.05
N ALA A 177 -15.92 29.23 1.13
CA ALA A 177 -14.50 28.95 1.24
C ALA A 177 -13.67 30.15 0.77
N THR A 178 -13.26 31.02 1.69
CA THR A 178 -12.49 32.23 1.43
C THR A 178 -11.08 32.14 2.03
N VAL A 179 -10.20 33.02 1.61
CA VAL A 179 -8.83 33.11 2.16
C VAL A 179 -8.86 33.44 3.65
N GLU A 180 -9.79 34.29 4.05
CA GLU A 180 -9.91 34.82 5.43
C GLU A 180 -10.30 33.73 6.43
N ASN A 181 -10.94 32.65 5.97
CA ASN A 181 -11.37 31.54 6.83
C ASN A 181 -10.62 30.23 6.51
N ASP A 182 -9.43 30.31 5.95
CA ASP A 182 -8.63 29.15 5.54
C ASP A 182 -9.43 28.15 4.68
N TYR A 183 -10.29 28.69 3.81
CA TYR A 183 -11.18 27.92 2.93
C TYR A 183 -12.10 26.94 3.67
N CYS A 184 -12.56 27.32 4.85
CA CYS A 184 -13.40 26.50 5.73
C CYS A 184 -12.72 25.23 6.24
N TYR A 185 -11.39 25.19 6.28
CA TYR A 185 -10.62 24.02 6.74
C TYR A 185 -11.03 23.55 8.15
N ASP A 186 -11.41 24.46 9.04
CA ASP A 186 -11.82 24.13 10.40
C ASP A 186 -13.13 23.36 10.46
N LEU A 187 -13.98 23.47 9.43
CA LEU A 187 -15.24 22.73 9.34
C LEU A 187 -15.03 21.27 8.92
N LEU A 188 -13.83 20.92 8.43
CA LEU A 188 -13.55 19.53 8.04
C LEU A 188 -13.54 18.61 9.27
N PRO A 189 -14.18 17.44 9.18
CA PRO A 189 -13.96 16.40 10.16
C PRO A 189 -12.50 15.95 10.08
N LYS A 190 -11.80 16.00 11.20
CA LYS A 190 -10.40 15.57 11.27
C LYS A 190 -10.32 14.20 11.93
N ILE A 191 -9.33 13.40 11.54
CA ILE A 191 -9.01 12.15 12.24
C ILE A 191 -8.72 12.49 13.70
N SER A 192 -9.35 11.77 14.62
CA SER A 192 -9.27 12.05 16.05
C SER A 192 -7.83 12.20 16.54
N PRO A 193 -7.51 13.23 17.37
CA PRO A 193 -6.17 13.39 17.93
C PRO A 193 -5.74 12.25 18.87
N ARG A 194 -6.69 11.41 19.30
CA ARG A 194 -6.41 10.22 20.13
C ARG A 194 -5.89 9.03 19.33
N TYR A 195 -6.05 9.07 18.01
CA TYR A 195 -5.74 7.96 17.13
C TYR A 195 -4.82 8.45 16.01
N ASP A 196 -3.87 7.63 15.66
CA ASP A 196 -3.09 7.76 14.44
C ASP A 196 -3.69 6.87 13.33
N TYR A 197 -3.07 6.87 12.15
CA TYR A 197 -3.53 6.03 11.03
C TYR A 197 -3.53 4.52 11.36
N ALA A 198 -2.69 4.05 12.26
CA ALA A 198 -2.63 2.65 12.64
C ALA A 198 -3.92 2.19 13.34
N HIS A 199 -4.61 3.08 14.03
CA HIS A 199 -5.89 2.78 14.69
C HIS A 199 -7.06 2.59 13.71
N TYR A 200 -6.89 2.95 12.45
CA TYR A 200 -7.86 2.72 11.39
C TYR A 200 -7.55 1.48 10.53
N SER A 201 -6.56 0.69 10.93
CA SER A 201 -6.29 -0.58 10.26
C SER A 201 -7.43 -1.58 10.49
N THR A 202 -7.57 -2.54 9.58
CA THR A 202 -8.59 -3.60 9.66
C THR A 202 -8.53 -4.33 11.00
N ILE A 203 -7.31 -4.64 11.50
CA ILE A 203 -7.12 -5.33 12.79
C ILE A 203 -7.64 -4.47 13.95
N MET A 204 -7.33 -3.19 13.94
CA MET A 204 -7.78 -2.27 14.99
C MET A 204 -9.29 -2.02 14.92
N THR A 205 -9.87 -2.01 13.73
CA THR A 205 -11.33 -1.96 13.55
C THR A 205 -12.01 -3.14 14.25
N PHE A 206 -11.50 -4.36 14.06
CA PHE A 206 -12.05 -5.53 14.74
C PHE A 206 -11.83 -5.50 16.26
N ASN A 207 -10.70 -4.99 16.73
CA ASN A 207 -10.48 -4.79 18.15
C ASN A 207 -11.49 -3.79 18.75
N GLN A 208 -11.77 -2.70 18.06
CA GLN A 208 -12.76 -1.70 18.48
C GLN A 208 -14.20 -2.25 18.44
N MET A 209 -14.49 -3.16 17.52
CA MET A 209 -15.76 -3.90 17.51
C MET A 209 -15.87 -4.83 18.70
N ARG A 210 -14.80 -5.58 19.02
CA ARG A 210 -14.74 -6.43 20.22
C ARG A 210 -14.94 -5.63 21.51
N ASP A 211 -14.37 -4.44 21.58
CA ASP A 211 -14.43 -3.53 22.73
C ASP A 211 -15.72 -2.66 22.73
N GLU A 212 -16.69 -3.03 21.88
CA GLU A 212 -18.01 -2.39 21.73
C GLU A 212 -17.98 -0.88 21.38
N ARG A 213 -16.86 -0.39 20.90
CA ARG A 213 -16.71 1.01 20.44
C ARG A 213 -17.37 1.23 19.10
N ILE A 214 -17.33 0.22 18.21
CA ILE A 214 -18.02 0.19 16.93
C ILE A 214 -19.30 -0.64 17.13
N LYS A 215 -20.46 0.01 17.04
CA LYS A 215 -21.76 -0.60 17.28
C LYS A 215 -22.38 -1.28 16.06
N GLY A 216 -21.91 -0.96 14.87
CA GLY A 216 -22.39 -1.54 13.63
C GLY A 216 -21.27 -1.57 12.59
N TYR A 217 -21.25 -2.62 11.78
CA TYR A 217 -20.28 -2.81 10.72
C TYR A 217 -21.00 -3.32 9.47
N PHE A 218 -20.79 -2.61 8.37
CA PHE A 218 -21.32 -3.02 7.08
C PHE A 218 -20.21 -3.68 6.28
N CYS A 219 -20.33 -4.99 6.05
CA CYS A 219 -19.35 -5.77 5.34
C CYS A 219 -19.88 -6.12 3.94
N ALA A 220 -19.24 -5.58 2.90
CA ALA A 220 -19.55 -5.87 1.52
C ALA A 220 -18.38 -6.62 0.86
N ALA A 221 -18.67 -7.79 0.29
CA ALA A 221 -17.72 -8.61 -0.48
C ALA A 221 -16.38 -8.94 0.24
N PHE A 222 -16.39 -9.01 1.58
CA PHE A 222 -15.23 -9.32 2.41
C PHE A 222 -15.53 -10.53 3.29
N THR A 223 -14.71 -11.58 3.21
CA THR A 223 -14.86 -12.76 4.06
C THR A 223 -13.97 -12.64 5.28
N ILE A 224 -14.55 -12.32 6.41
CA ILE A 224 -13.83 -12.13 7.69
C ILE A 224 -13.13 -13.42 8.13
N THR A 225 -13.65 -14.60 7.74
CA THR A 225 -13.16 -15.91 8.14
C THR A 225 -11.93 -16.40 7.39
N SER A 226 -11.61 -15.82 6.23
CA SER A 226 -10.50 -16.30 5.37
C SER A 226 -9.16 -15.64 5.66
N SER A 227 -9.12 -14.55 6.39
CA SER A 227 -7.87 -13.87 6.74
C SER A 227 -7.30 -14.45 8.05
N ARG A 228 -6.44 -15.47 7.93
CA ARG A 228 -5.59 -15.85 9.05
C ARG A 228 -4.58 -14.71 9.32
N PRO A 229 -4.60 -14.07 10.48
CA PRO A 229 -4.26 -14.56 11.81
C PRO A 229 -5.34 -14.29 12.86
N ILE A 230 -6.59 -14.54 12.57
CA ILE A 230 -7.68 -14.15 13.44
C ILE A 230 -8.30 -15.40 14.10
N ALA A 231 -7.45 -16.24 14.73
CA ALA A 231 -7.94 -17.28 15.66
C ALA A 231 -8.74 -16.69 16.84
N ARG A 232 -8.65 -15.36 17.07
CA ARG A 232 -9.52 -14.62 17.99
C ARG A 232 -10.81 -14.09 17.35
N THR A 233 -10.97 -14.20 16.04
CA THR A 233 -12.16 -13.72 15.30
C THR A 233 -13.38 -14.59 15.55
N ALA A 234 -13.20 -15.86 15.92
CA ALA A 234 -14.30 -16.69 16.36
C ALA A 234 -15.08 -16.08 17.53
N ASN A 235 -14.40 -15.31 18.41
CA ASN A 235 -15.05 -14.57 19.47
C ASN A 235 -15.81 -13.34 18.99
N ILE A 236 -15.37 -12.70 17.89
CA ILE A 236 -16.08 -11.54 17.30
C ILE A 236 -17.38 -11.99 16.66
N PHE A 237 -17.40 -13.13 15.96
CA PHE A 237 -18.63 -13.71 15.43
C PHE A 237 -19.60 -14.11 16.54
N LYS A 238 -19.10 -14.68 17.63
CA LYS A 238 -19.91 -15.02 18.80
C LYS A 238 -20.52 -13.78 19.48
N ILE A 239 -19.81 -12.64 19.46
CA ILE A 239 -20.31 -11.35 19.94
C ILE A 239 -21.38 -10.80 19.03
N MET A 240 -21.24 -10.92 17.71
CA MET A 240 -22.29 -10.51 16.75
C MET A 240 -23.55 -11.36 16.87
N GLU A 241 -23.43 -12.66 17.15
CA GLU A 241 -24.58 -13.55 17.44
C GLU A 241 -25.19 -13.32 18.82
N THR A 242 -24.37 -13.05 19.84
CA THR A 242 -24.87 -12.86 21.21
C THR A 242 -25.46 -11.46 21.46
N SER A 243 -25.02 -10.43 20.72
CA SER A 243 -25.65 -9.12 20.75
C SER A 243 -27.07 -9.12 20.14
N GLY A 244 -27.45 -10.22 19.49
CA GLY A 244 -28.82 -10.47 19.02
C GLY A 244 -29.88 -10.66 20.10
N LYS A 245 -29.50 -10.67 21.40
CA LYS A 245 -30.46 -10.80 22.53
C LYS A 245 -31.15 -9.49 22.94
N HIS A 246 -30.77 -8.35 22.41
CA HIS A 246 -31.56 -7.12 22.56
C HIS A 246 -32.60 -7.06 21.46
N LYS A 247 -33.88 -6.86 21.87
CA LYS A 247 -35.10 -6.81 21.05
C LYS A 247 -34.84 -6.23 19.64
N ALA A 248 -35.09 -7.05 18.64
CA ALA A 248 -34.86 -6.78 17.24
C ALA A 248 -35.57 -5.52 16.77
N HIS A 249 -34.80 -4.51 16.35
CA HIS A 249 -35.32 -3.44 15.54
C HIS A 249 -35.68 -4.00 14.15
N PRO A 250 -36.78 -3.62 13.49
CA PRO A 250 -37.25 -4.20 12.21
C PRO A 250 -36.20 -4.19 11.08
N THR A 251 -35.22 -3.28 11.13
CA THR A 251 -34.12 -3.20 10.15
C THR A 251 -33.08 -4.31 10.27
N ARG A 252 -33.07 -5.09 11.36
CA ARG A 252 -32.12 -6.21 11.55
C ARG A 252 -32.40 -7.42 10.68
N ASN A 253 -33.65 -7.62 10.26
CA ASN A 253 -34.05 -8.77 9.46
C ASN A 253 -33.69 -8.66 7.96
N ILE A 254 -33.40 -7.43 7.48
CA ILE A 254 -33.00 -7.23 6.08
C ILE A 254 -31.60 -7.80 5.82
N PHE A 255 -30.71 -7.78 6.80
CA PHE A 255 -29.32 -8.26 6.64
C PHE A 255 -29.18 -9.78 6.75
N ALA A 256 -30.00 -10.45 7.54
CA ALA A 256 -29.96 -11.91 7.65
C ALA A 256 -30.46 -12.60 6.38
N SER A 257 -31.36 -11.99 5.61
CA SER A 257 -31.90 -12.54 4.37
C SER A 257 -30.92 -12.44 3.18
N PHE A 258 -29.97 -11.51 3.18
CA PHE A 258 -28.96 -11.39 2.13
C PHE A 258 -27.85 -12.46 2.21
N PHE A 259 -27.60 -13.04 3.39
CA PHE A 259 -26.58 -14.06 3.57
C PHE A 259 -27.07 -15.49 3.41
N ASN A 260 -28.40 -15.70 3.34
CA ASN A 260 -29.02 -17.02 3.13
C ASN A 260 -29.52 -17.27 1.70
N ALA A 261 -29.28 -16.37 0.76
CA ALA A 261 -29.49 -16.65 -0.66
C ALA A 261 -28.26 -17.41 -1.20
N LYS A 262 -28.47 -18.71 -1.47
CA LYS A 262 -27.52 -19.59 -2.14
C LYS A 262 -27.23 -19.10 -3.55
#